data_a80dcee8de3de28030c9c09287d00874
#
_entry.id   a80dcee8de3de28030c9c09287d00874
#
_cell.length_a   1.000
_cell.length_b   1.000
_cell.length_c   1.000
_cell.angle_alpha   90.00
_cell.angle_beta   90.00
_cell.angle_gamma   90.00
#
_symmetry.space_group_name_H-M   'P 1'
#
loop_
_entity.id
_entity.type
_entity.pdbx_description
1 polymer ?
#
loop_
_entity_poly.entity_id
_entity_poly.type
_entity_poly.pdbx_seq_one_letter_code
_entity_poly.pdbx_strand_id
1 'polypeptide(L)'
;QHVVNRFRKDKKYFKVMEKFNTGLTRLLPVKKDLIVFESNVGKLVGDSPKFIYDELKKYNKKYQIVWATNTLYPFNDPNVKTVKRLSPEYFYYLSRAKYWINNQNFPHYLRKHKDTIYIQTWHGTPLKKMLNDVETFQGRDANYKNRVNQAIKNWDYLISPSPYASACFKTAFD
;
A
#
# COMPACT_ATOMS: atom_id res chain seq x y z
N GLN A 1 22.83 -8.07 -3.10
CA GLN A 1 21.50 -7.68 -2.52
C GLN A 1 21.57 -6.40 -1.69
N HIS A 2 22.61 -6.15 -0.86
CA HIS A 2 22.73 -4.94 -0.05
C HIS A 2 22.84 -3.64 -0.87
N VAL A 3 23.58 -3.64 -1.97
CA VAL A 3 23.79 -2.46 -2.84
C VAL A 3 22.46 -2.06 -3.52
N VAL A 4 21.71 -3.01 -4.06
CA VAL A 4 20.41 -2.77 -4.71
C VAL A 4 19.38 -2.23 -3.72
N ASN A 5 19.38 -2.70 -2.46
CA ASN A 5 18.48 -2.21 -1.42
C ASN A 5 18.84 -0.78 -0.97
N ARG A 6 20.12 -0.41 -0.99
CA ARG A 6 20.58 0.95 -0.68
C ARG A 6 20.19 1.92 -1.80
N PHE A 7 20.37 1.51 -3.07
CA PHE A 7 19.98 2.30 -4.23
C PHE A 7 18.49 2.60 -4.26
N ARG A 8 17.63 1.64 -3.91
CA ARG A 8 16.16 1.82 -3.86
C ARG A 8 15.66 2.75 -2.75
N LYS A 9 16.54 3.18 -1.84
CA LYS A 9 16.25 4.20 -0.80
C LYS A 9 16.78 5.58 -1.18
N ASP A 10 17.44 5.71 -2.33
CA ASP A 10 17.99 6.98 -2.81
C ASP A 10 16.88 7.91 -3.31
N LYS A 11 17.00 9.21 -3.00
CA LYS A 11 16.03 10.24 -3.42
C LYS A 11 15.94 10.37 -4.95
N LYS A 12 17.03 10.14 -5.68
CA LYS A 12 17.04 10.16 -7.16
C LYS A 12 16.22 9.01 -7.72
N TYR A 13 16.39 7.81 -7.15
CA TYR A 13 15.57 6.66 -7.51
C TYR A 13 14.08 6.92 -7.30
N PHE A 14 13.70 7.51 -6.16
CA PHE A 14 12.30 7.85 -5.90
C PHE A 14 11.74 8.80 -6.93
N LYS A 15 12.46 9.86 -7.31
CA LYS A 15 12.03 10.80 -8.35
C LYS A 15 11.85 10.14 -9.72
N VAL A 16 12.73 9.20 -10.08
CA VAL A 16 12.60 8.43 -11.32
C VAL A 16 11.37 7.53 -11.28
N MET A 17 11.16 6.81 -10.17
CA MET A 17 10.02 5.91 -10.02
C MET A 17 8.68 6.66 -9.89
N GLU A 18 8.67 7.84 -9.29
CA GLU A 18 7.51 8.73 -9.29
C GLU A 18 7.10 9.13 -10.71
N LYS A 19 8.06 9.57 -11.54
CA LYS A 19 7.80 9.89 -12.95
C LYS A 19 7.34 8.67 -13.74
N PHE A 20 7.99 7.52 -13.53
CA PHE A 20 7.62 6.26 -14.16
C PHE A 20 6.19 5.85 -13.81
N ASN A 21 5.85 5.81 -12.51
CA ASN A 21 4.49 5.53 -12.05
C ASN A 21 3.48 6.53 -12.62
N THR A 22 3.78 7.82 -12.60
CA THR A 22 2.90 8.86 -13.12
C THR A 22 2.65 8.68 -14.62
N GLY A 23 3.70 8.37 -15.40
CA GLY A 23 3.59 8.09 -16.83
C GLY A 23 2.69 6.88 -17.11
N LEU A 24 2.96 5.76 -16.44
CA LEU A 24 2.16 4.54 -16.58
C LEU A 24 0.70 4.75 -16.19
N THR A 25 0.45 5.47 -15.09
CA THR A 25 -0.91 5.76 -14.61
C THR A 25 -1.71 6.63 -15.58
N ARG A 26 -1.02 7.49 -16.35
CA ARG A 26 -1.68 8.34 -17.37
C ARG A 26 -1.93 7.62 -18.68
N LEU A 27 -1.00 6.75 -19.08
CA LEU A 27 -1.01 6.14 -20.41
C LEU A 27 -1.70 4.79 -20.47
N LEU A 28 -1.74 4.05 -19.35
CA LEU A 28 -2.24 2.68 -19.33
C LEU A 28 -3.53 2.56 -18.54
N PRO A 29 -4.53 1.85 -19.07
CA PRO A 29 -5.78 1.60 -18.35
C PRO A 29 -5.57 0.64 -17.18
N VAL A 30 -6.45 0.73 -16.18
CA VAL A 30 -6.51 -0.21 -15.07
C VAL A 30 -6.94 -1.60 -15.55
N LYS A 31 -6.30 -2.65 -15.04
CA LYS A 31 -6.74 -4.04 -15.21
C LYS A 31 -7.77 -4.36 -14.15
N LYS A 32 -9.02 -4.61 -14.55
CA LYS A 32 -10.21 -4.77 -13.68
C LYS A 32 -10.11 -5.95 -12.71
N ASP A 33 -9.31 -6.94 -13.04
CA ASP A 33 -9.08 -8.17 -12.28
C ASP A 33 -7.78 -8.19 -11.47
N LEU A 34 -6.98 -7.12 -11.54
CA LEU A 34 -5.68 -7.05 -10.86
C LEU A 34 -5.81 -6.46 -9.46
N ILE A 35 -5.32 -7.20 -8.47
CA ILE A 35 -5.23 -6.80 -7.06
C ILE A 35 -3.78 -6.79 -6.62
N VAL A 36 -3.32 -5.70 -6.03
CA VAL A 36 -2.01 -5.61 -5.38
C VAL A 36 -2.19 -5.59 -3.87
N PHE A 37 -1.55 -6.55 -3.21
CA PHE A 37 -1.46 -6.67 -1.76
C PHE A 37 -0.08 -6.25 -1.26
N GLU A 38 -0.04 -5.56 -0.14
CA GLU A 38 1.16 -5.35 0.65
C GLU A 38 0.81 -5.45 2.14
N SER A 39 1.64 -6.09 2.94
CA SER A 39 1.49 -6.13 4.39
C SER A 39 2.78 -5.74 5.07
N ASN A 40 2.66 -4.94 6.14
CA ASN A 40 3.75 -4.50 6.99
C ASN A 40 4.98 -3.99 6.21
N VAL A 41 4.74 -3.11 5.23
CA VAL A 41 5.78 -2.53 4.35
C VAL A 41 6.57 -3.61 3.60
N GLY A 42 5.90 -4.67 3.19
CA GLY A 42 6.47 -5.81 2.47
C GLY A 42 7.34 -6.74 3.31
N LYS A 43 7.31 -6.64 4.65
CA LYS A 43 8.13 -7.47 5.54
C LYS A 43 7.58 -8.88 5.70
N LEU A 44 6.26 -9.05 5.57
CA LEU A 44 5.59 -10.34 5.73
C LEU A 44 4.36 -10.42 4.81
N VAL A 45 3.87 -11.63 4.60
CA VAL A 45 2.55 -11.92 4.04
C VAL A 45 1.66 -12.33 5.22
N GLY A 46 0.85 -11.40 5.70
CA GLY A 46 0.10 -11.62 6.94
C GLY A 46 -0.92 -10.52 7.21
N ASP A 47 -1.50 -10.57 8.43
CA ASP A 47 -2.45 -9.61 8.94
C ASP A 47 -3.71 -9.47 8.05
N SER A 48 -4.52 -8.44 8.22
CA SER A 48 -5.77 -8.23 7.49
C SER A 48 -5.66 -8.39 5.96
N PRO A 49 -4.61 -7.91 5.27
CA PRO A 49 -4.44 -8.18 3.83
C PRO A 49 -4.39 -9.67 3.51
N LYS A 50 -3.75 -10.49 4.35
CA LYS A 50 -3.67 -11.95 4.13
C LYS A 50 -5.03 -12.62 4.32
N PHE A 51 -5.80 -12.21 5.33
CA PHE A 51 -7.16 -12.73 5.54
C PHE A 51 -8.09 -12.39 4.38
N ILE A 52 -7.99 -11.17 3.84
CA ILE A 52 -8.76 -10.78 2.64
C ILE A 52 -8.35 -11.65 1.44
N TYR A 53 -7.05 -11.88 1.24
CA TYR A 53 -6.56 -12.76 0.19
C TYR A 53 -7.08 -14.19 0.34
N ASP A 54 -7.06 -14.75 1.55
CA ASP A 54 -7.53 -16.12 1.81
C ASP A 54 -9.04 -16.24 1.58
N GLU A 55 -9.80 -15.21 1.94
CA GLU A 55 -11.24 -15.16 1.69
C GLU A 55 -11.54 -15.09 0.18
N LEU A 56 -10.81 -14.25 -0.56
CA LEU A 56 -10.98 -14.12 -2.01
C LEU A 56 -10.81 -15.44 -2.76
N LYS A 57 -9.96 -16.36 -2.27
CA LYS A 57 -9.77 -17.69 -2.89
C LYS A 57 -11.00 -18.57 -2.84
N LYS A 58 -11.94 -18.31 -1.94
CA LYS A 58 -13.19 -19.08 -1.82
C LYS A 58 -14.21 -18.72 -2.90
N TYR A 59 -14.01 -17.60 -3.60
CA TYR A 59 -14.92 -17.15 -4.66
C TYR A 59 -14.42 -17.62 -6.03
N ASN A 60 -15.35 -17.98 -6.90
CA ASN A 60 -15.04 -18.49 -8.26
C ASN A 60 -14.48 -17.42 -9.21
N LYS A 61 -14.36 -16.18 -8.77
CA LYS A 61 -13.84 -15.10 -9.60
C LYS A 61 -12.32 -15.17 -9.67
N LYS A 62 -11.79 -15.33 -10.87
CA LYS A 62 -10.35 -15.34 -11.11
C LYS A 62 -9.80 -13.92 -11.06
N TYR A 63 -9.02 -13.62 -10.02
CA TYR A 63 -8.24 -12.41 -9.92
C TYR A 63 -6.76 -12.68 -10.22
N GLN A 64 -6.10 -11.75 -10.89
CA GLN A 64 -4.64 -11.70 -10.92
C GLN A 64 -4.15 -11.06 -9.62
N ILE A 65 -3.45 -11.81 -8.80
CA ILE A 65 -3.01 -11.34 -7.48
C ILE A 65 -1.51 -11.09 -7.49
N VAL A 66 -1.12 -9.93 -6.99
CA VAL A 66 0.29 -9.54 -6.83
C VAL A 66 0.55 -9.19 -5.38
N TRP A 67 1.51 -9.87 -4.77
CA TRP A 67 2.02 -9.55 -3.44
C TRP A 67 3.34 -8.80 -3.51
N ALA A 68 3.38 -7.61 -2.92
CA ALA A 68 4.59 -6.81 -2.77
C ALA A 68 5.32 -7.17 -1.49
N THR A 69 6.53 -7.71 -1.61
CA THR A 69 7.33 -8.19 -0.47
C THR A 69 8.79 -7.73 -0.57
N ASN A 70 9.49 -7.65 0.55
CA ASN A 70 10.93 -7.32 0.56
C ASN A 70 11.80 -8.53 0.15
N THR A 71 11.36 -9.73 0.50
CA THR A 71 11.94 -11.00 0.08
C THR A 71 10.87 -11.78 -0.68
N LEU A 72 11.24 -12.47 -1.75
CA LEU A 72 10.28 -13.28 -2.51
C LEU A 72 9.63 -14.33 -1.59
N TYR A 73 8.32 -14.34 -1.58
CA TYR A 73 7.51 -15.30 -0.81
C TYR A 73 6.97 -16.35 -1.78
N PRO A 74 7.20 -17.64 -1.51
CA PRO A 74 6.68 -18.72 -2.35
C PRO A 74 5.17 -18.89 -2.11
N PHE A 75 4.37 -18.67 -3.13
CA PHE A 75 2.95 -19.05 -3.13
C PHE A 75 2.79 -20.32 -3.97
N ASN A 76 2.02 -21.27 -3.47
CA ASN A 76 1.65 -22.50 -4.22
C ASN A 76 0.39 -22.25 -5.10
N ASP A 77 0.21 -21.04 -5.59
CA ASP A 77 -0.92 -20.65 -6.42
C ASP A 77 -0.38 -19.96 -7.69
N PRO A 78 -0.58 -20.53 -8.88
CA PRO A 78 -0.07 -19.98 -10.14
C PRO A 78 -0.67 -18.62 -10.50
N ASN A 79 -1.81 -18.25 -9.91
CA ASN A 79 -2.44 -16.93 -10.13
C ASN A 79 -1.83 -15.84 -9.24
N VAL A 80 -0.91 -16.19 -8.34
CA VAL A 80 -0.27 -15.26 -7.42
C VAL A 80 1.15 -15.00 -7.84
N LYS A 81 1.45 -13.74 -8.06
CA LYS A 81 2.81 -13.27 -8.35
C LYS A 81 3.37 -12.53 -7.16
N THR A 82 4.63 -12.77 -6.84
CA THR A 82 5.37 -11.97 -5.86
C THR A 82 6.28 -10.99 -6.58
N VAL A 83 6.22 -9.74 -6.17
CA VAL A 83 7.11 -8.68 -6.66
C VAL A 83 7.91 -8.07 -5.52
N LYS A 84 9.15 -7.72 -5.80
CA LYS A 84 9.98 -7.07 -4.80
C LYS A 84 9.54 -5.61 -4.59
N ARG A 85 9.23 -5.26 -3.35
CA ARG A 85 8.82 -3.90 -2.98
C ARG A 85 9.82 -2.86 -3.51
N LEU A 86 9.32 -1.74 -4.00
CA LEU A 86 10.09 -0.65 -4.64
C LEU A 86 10.89 -1.06 -5.89
N SER A 87 10.61 -2.20 -6.52
CA SER A 87 11.16 -2.51 -7.84
C SER A 87 10.38 -1.78 -8.95
N PRO A 88 10.93 -1.61 -10.16
CA PRO A 88 10.16 -1.08 -11.30
C PRO A 88 8.87 -1.88 -11.55
N GLU A 89 8.93 -3.20 -11.38
CA GLU A 89 7.77 -4.09 -11.51
C GLU A 89 6.68 -3.81 -10.46
N TYR A 90 7.06 -3.50 -9.22
CA TYR A 90 6.13 -3.05 -8.16
C TYR A 90 5.35 -1.79 -8.59
N PHE A 91 6.05 -0.79 -9.13
CA PHE A 91 5.41 0.44 -9.60
C PHE A 91 4.51 0.19 -10.82
N TYR A 92 4.93 -0.70 -11.73
CA TYR A 92 4.11 -1.11 -12.87
C TYR A 92 2.77 -1.72 -12.42
N TYR A 93 2.79 -2.69 -11.50
CA TYR A 93 1.57 -3.32 -11.02
C TYR A 93 0.68 -2.34 -10.25
N LEU A 94 1.24 -1.49 -9.40
CA LEU A 94 0.46 -0.45 -8.70
C LEU A 94 -0.18 0.54 -9.68
N SER A 95 0.49 0.90 -10.78
CA SER A 95 -0.08 1.79 -11.79
C SER A 95 -1.27 1.18 -12.55
N ARG A 96 -1.39 -0.15 -12.55
CA ARG A 96 -2.36 -0.90 -13.35
C ARG A 96 -3.46 -1.57 -12.52
N ALA A 97 -3.28 -1.69 -11.21
CA ALA A 97 -4.19 -2.45 -10.37
C ALA A 97 -5.54 -1.75 -10.18
N LYS A 98 -6.62 -2.54 -10.26
CA LYS A 98 -7.97 -2.10 -9.87
C LYS A 98 -8.07 -1.93 -8.36
N TYR A 99 -7.42 -2.81 -7.59
CA TYR A 99 -7.49 -2.77 -6.14
C TYR A 99 -6.09 -2.72 -5.53
N TRP A 100 -5.91 -1.81 -4.59
CA TRP A 100 -4.78 -1.75 -3.68
C TRP A 100 -5.25 -2.15 -2.29
N ILE A 101 -4.62 -3.13 -1.67
CA ILE A 101 -4.94 -3.58 -0.32
C ILE A 101 -3.67 -3.57 0.52
N ASN A 102 -3.66 -2.76 1.59
CA ASN A 102 -2.49 -2.56 2.44
C ASN A 102 -2.92 -2.24 3.87
N ASN A 103 -2.14 -2.67 4.85
CA ASN A 103 -2.32 -2.32 6.26
C ASN A 103 -1.36 -1.22 6.75
N GLN A 104 -0.48 -0.75 5.89
CA GLN A 104 0.41 0.41 6.09
C GLN A 104 0.18 1.39 4.94
N ASN A 105 1.13 2.30 4.67
CA ASN A 105 1.03 3.17 3.52
C ASN A 105 1.93 2.73 2.37
N PHE A 106 1.40 2.76 1.17
CA PHE A 106 2.23 2.81 -0.03
C PHE A 106 3.05 4.10 -0.04
N PRO A 107 4.15 4.18 -0.80
CA PRO A 107 4.95 5.40 -0.90
C PRO A 107 4.08 6.63 -1.23
N HIS A 108 4.20 7.69 -0.43
CA HIS A 108 3.38 8.90 -0.53
C HIS A 108 3.46 9.63 -1.89
N TYR A 109 4.54 9.42 -2.64
CA TYR A 109 4.76 10.01 -3.96
C TYR A 109 4.08 9.24 -5.10
N LEU A 110 3.42 8.11 -4.81
CA LEU A 110 2.70 7.34 -5.83
C LEU A 110 1.45 8.08 -6.29
N ARG A 111 1.28 8.14 -7.60
CA ARG A 111 0.03 8.54 -8.21
C ARG A 111 -0.89 7.32 -8.33
N LYS A 112 -2.04 7.36 -7.68
CA LYS A 112 -3.11 6.38 -7.84
C LYS A 112 -3.90 6.68 -9.13
N HIS A 113 -4.24 5.66 -9.91
CA HIS A 113 -5.15 5.82 -11.04
C HIS A 113 -6.55 6.17 -10.52
N LYS A 114 -7.30 7.02 -11.23
CA LYS A 114 -8.65 7.44 -10.83
C LYS A 114 -9.63 6.27 -10.64
N ASP A 115 -9.45 5.20 -11.42
CA ASP A 115 -10.28 4.00 -11.37
C ASP A 115 -9.76 2.92 -10.41
N THR A 116 -8.63 3.16 -9.74
CA THR A 116 -8.09 2.28 -8.70
C THR A 116 -8.81 2.55 -7.38
N ILE A 117 -9.18 1.48 -6.70
CA ILE A 117 -9.78 1.50 -5.35
C ILE A 117 -8.71 1.09 -4.35
N TYR A 118 -8.40 1.97 -3.40
CA TYR A 118 -7.45 1.69 -2.32
C TYR A 118 -8.18 1.39 -1.02
N ILE A 119 -8.04 0.16 -0.54
CA ILE A 119 -8.57 -0.32 0.74
C ILE A 119 -7.43 -0.35 1.74
N GLN A 120 -7.46 0.55 2.72
CA GLN A 120 -6.57 0.57 3.87
C GLN A 120 -7.19 -0.29 4.98
N THR A 121 -6.50 -1.34 5.39
CA THR A 121 -7.03 -2.26 6.42
C THR A 121 -6.61 -1.87 7.83
N TRP A 122 -5.63 -0.96 7.95
CA TRP A 122 -4.99 -0.61 9.19
C TRP A 122 -4.26 -1.82 9.84
N HIS A 123 -3.76 -1.66 11.05
CA HIS A 123 -2.87 -2.67 11.67
C HIS A 123 -2.94 -2.69 13.20
N GLY A 124 -4.09 -2.38 13.78
CA GLY A 124 -4.32 -2.47 15.23
C GLY A 124 -5.36 -1.50 15.74
N THR A 125 -5.74 -1.66 16.99
CA THR A 125 -6.64 -0.75 17.69
C THR A 125 -5.88 0.47 18.19
N PRO A 126 -6.36 1.71 17.94
CA PRO A 126 -5.72 2.92 18.43
C PRO A 126 -5.74 2.98 19.97
N LEU A 127 -4.56 2.98 20.59
CA LEU A 127 -4.41 3.16 22.05
C LEU A 127 -3.80 4.51 22.42
N LYS A 128 -3.32 5.26 21.42
CA LYS A 128 -2.69 6.57 21.60
C LYS A 128 -3.23 7.53 20.54
N LYS A 129 -3.12 8.84 20.81
CA LYS A 129 -3.36 9.88 19.79
C LYS A 129 -2.51 9.62 18.55
N MET A 130 -3.09 9.79 17.38
CA MET A 130 -2.44 9.51 16.12
C MET A 130 -2.51 10.73 15.20
N LEU A 131 -1.54 10.84 14.33
CA LEU A 131 -1.37 11.80 13.25
C LEU A 131 -1.92 13.22 13.56
N ASN A 132 -3.16 13.55 13.16
CA ASN A 132 -3.69 14.90 13.31
C ASN A 132 -4.04 15.25 14.76
N ASP A 133 -4.28 14.26 15.61
CA ASP A 133 -4.52 14.42 17.05
C ASP A 133 -3.23 14.63 17.87
N VAL A 134 -2.04 14.53 17.23
CA VAL A 134 -0.73 14.70 17.88
C VAL A 134 -0.16 16.07 17.56
N GLU A 135 0.14 16.85 18.60
CA GLU A 135 0.74 18.19 18.46
C GLU A 135 2.20 18.11 18.00
N THR A 136 2.99 17.22 18.60
CA THR A 136 4.42 17.06 18.31
C THR A 136 4.80 15.61 18.14
N PHE A 137 5.55 15.28 17.08
CA PHE A 137 6.07 13.94 16.82
C PHE A 137 7.51 13.81 17.31
N GLN A 138 7.71 13.12 18.43
CA GLN A 138 9.06 12.81 18.90
C GLN A 138 9.76 11.79 17.97
N GLY A 139 11.01 12.05 17.63
CA GLY A 139 11.81 11.14 16.79
C GLY A 139 11.40 11.05 15.32
N ARG A 140 10.55 11.97 14.83
CA ARG A 140 10.17 12.09 13.42
C ARG A 140 10.67 13.41 12.82
N ASP A 141 10.95 13.41 11.51
CA ASP A 141 11.28 14.65 10.83
C ASP A 141 10.04 15.56 10.63
N ALA A 142 10.26 16.87 10.46
CA ALA A 142 9.20 17.87 10.34
C ALA A 142 8.19 17.58 9.21
N ASN A 143 8.57 16.83 8.19
CA ASN A 143 7.70 16.50 7.06
C ASN A 143 6.92 15.20 7.23
N TYR A 144 7.06 14.50 8.36
CA TYR A 144 6.41 13.21 8.58
C TYR A 144 4.88 13.31 8.44
N LYS A 145 4.27 14.25 9.15
CA LYS A 145 2.81 14.49 9.12
C LYS A 145 2.32 14.77 7.70
N ASN A 146 3.02 15.63 6.97
CA ASN A 146 2.66 15.97 5.58
C ASN A 146 2.72 14.77 4.65
N ARG A 147 3.77 13.92 4.76
CA ARG A 147 3.88 12.70 3.95
C ARG A 147 2.78 11.70 4.24
N VAL A 148 2.41 11.53 5.51
CA VAL A 148 1.31 10.61 5.88
C VAL A 148 -0.02 11.17 5.38
N ASN A 149 -0.29 12.46 5.57
CA ASN A 149 -1.51 13.11 5.05
C ASN A 149 -1.60 13.02 3.52
N GLN A 150 -0.46 13.13 2.82
CA GLN A 150 -0.44 12.93 1.37
C GLN A 150 -0.77 11.47 0.99
N ALA A 151 -0.31 10.50 1.76
CA ALA A 151 -0.62 9.09 1.50
C ALA A 151 -2.11 8.77 1.78
N ILE A 152 -2.69 9.35 2.83
CA ILE A 152 -4.10 9.20 3.21
C ILE A 152 -5.05 9.66 2.11
N LYS A 153 -4.71 10.72 1.38
CA LYS A 153 -5.52 11.23 0.24
C LYS A 153 -5.75 10.18 -0.86
N ASN A 154 -4.95 9.12 -0.89
CA ASN A 154 -5.13 8.02 -1.82
C ASN A 154 -6.09 6.93 -1.31
N TRP A 155 -6.47 6.92 -0.03
CA TRP A 155 -7.39 5.93 0.51
C TRP A 155 -8.82 6.19 0.03
N ASP A 156 -9.49 5.16 -0.46
CA ASP A 156 -10.92 5.23 -0.75
C ASP A 156 -11.74 4.62 0.39
N TYR A 157 -11.15 3.62 1.09
CA TYR A 157 -11.76 2.96 2.24
C TYR A 157 -10.73 2.72 3.34
N LEU A 158 -11.15 2.96 4.58
CA LEU A 158 -10.42 2.57 5.77
C LEU A 158 -11.28 1.59 6.58
N ILE A 159 -10.79 0.36 6.74
CA ILE A 159 -11.50 -0.65 7.52
C ILE A 159 -11.30 -0.37 9.01
N SER A 160 -12.42 -0.29 9.72
CA SER A 160 -12.42 -0.08 11.17
C SER A 160 -13.01 -1.31 11.89
N PRO A 161 -12.31 -1.85 12.90
CA PRO A 161 -12.77 -3.05 13.63
C PRO A 161 -13.83 -2.77 14.70
N SER A 162 -14.08 -1.51 15.06
CA SER A 162 -15.01 -1.16 16.13
C SER A 162 -15.45 0.31 16.06
N PRO A 163 -16.59 0.68 16.70
CA PRO A 163 -17.01 2.07 16.83
C PRO A 163 -15.95 2.96 17.49
N TYR A 164 -15.24 2.44 18.49
CA TYR A 164 -14.12 3.14 19.14
C TYR A 164 -13.01 3.48 18.14
N ALA A 165 -12.57 2.48 17.37
CA ALA A 165 -11.53 2.70 16.35
C ALA A 165 -12.02 3.69 15.27
N SER A 166 -13.28 3.62 14.85
CA SER A 166 -13.88 4.55 13.90
C SER A 166 -13.84 6.00 14.42
N ALA A 167 -14.17 6.22 15.69
CA ALA A 167 -14.10 7.55 16.32
C ALA A 167 -12.66 8.09 16.31
N CYS A 168 -11.67 7.25 16.67
CA CYS A 168 -10.26 7.64 16.64
C CYS A 168 -9.76 7.93 15.22
N PHE A 169 -10.16 7.14 14.23
CA PHE A 169 -9.74 7.32 12.85
C PHE A 169 -10.31 8.61 12.25
N LYS A 170 -11.55 8.97 12.62
CA LYS A 170 -12.20 10.18 12.12
C LYS A 170 -11.42 11.44 12.47
N THR A 171 -10.87 11.56 13.69
CA THR A 171 -10.09 12.73 14.09
C THR A 171 -8.64 12.66 13.63
N ALA A 172 -8.07 11.46 13.60
CA ALA A 172 -6.67 11.27 13.26
C ALA A 172 -6.36 11.45 11.76
N PHE A 173 -7.33 11.12 10.89
CA PHE A 173 -7.12 11.04 9.43
C PHE A 173 -7.99 11.98 8.60
N ASP A 174 -8.73 12.87 9.26
CA ASP A 174 -9.57 13.87 8.60
C ASP A 174 -8.74 15.06 8.06
#